data_fabc4731f4b9c2b67becc9dcb9d7fbcb
#
_entry.id   fabc4731f4b9c2b67becc9dcb9d7fbcb
#
_cell.length_a   1.000
_cell.length_b   1.000
_cell.length_c   1.000
_cell.angle_alpha   90.00
_cell.angle_beta   90.00
_cell.angle_gamma   90.00
#
_symmetry.space_group_name_H-M   'P 1'
#
loop_
_entity.id
_entity.type
_entity.pdbx_description
1 polymer ?
#
loop_
_entity_poly.entity_id
_entity_poly.type
_entity_poly.pdbx_seq_one_letter_code
_entity_poly.pdbx_strand_id
1 'polypeptide(L)'
;EQRVAEIMSVETRDGAWCDINQYKSLILEHHMAANRFGFLELYTPLNEVSAFNTSLRDGSIPELSFLAKVISPLVQAYKADNDFEVLKIVKAYSPLMDSKKWLSLADQAKALQQIESAVENLMKLWKDNAIPTCLDVLRSIQDTGLFKLDERVDNILSDPVIEEPIRIAALRNALSVPFTTLEKYFAYVTDNTRFATHQGVKGLE
;
A
#
# COMPACT_ATOMS: atom_id res chain seq x y z
N GLU A 1 0.12 21.78 -17.57
CA GLU A 1 -0.54 20.64 -18.22
C GLU A 1 -1.79 21.08 -18.96
N GLN A 2 -2.74 21.74 -18.32
CA GLN A 2 -4.01 22.16 -18.91
C GLN A 2 -3.82 22.99 -20.19
N ARG A 3 -2.90 23.95 -20.17
CA ARG A 3 -2.57 24.76 -21.38
C ARG A 3 -2.03 23.93 -22.54
N VAL A 4 -1.27 22.85 -22.26
CA VAL A 4 -0.77 21.95 -23.30
C VAL A 4 -1.92 21.11 -23.87
N ALA A 5 -2.82 20.63 -23.03
CA ALA A 5 -4.00 19.88 -23.45
C ALA A 5 -4.92 20.71 -24.35
N GLU A 6 -5.14 21.99 -24.01
CA GLU A 6 -5.91 22.93 -24.84
C GLU A 6 -5.27 23.13 -26.24
N ILE A 7 -3.95 23.33 -26.29
CA ILE A 7 -3.20 23.45 -27.55
C ILE A 7 -3.33 22.15 -28.37
N MET A 8 -3.13 20.99 -27.75
CA MET A 8 -3.25 19.69 -28.41
C MET A 8 -4.66 19.47 -28.96
N SER A 9 -5.70 19.82 -28.20
CA SER A 9 -7.09 19.72 -28.66
C SER A 9 -7.35 20.52 -29.92
N VAL A 10 -6.81 21.73 -30.01
CA VAL A 10 -6.93 22.58 -31.17
C VAL A 10 -6.15 22.04 -32.37
N GLU A 11 -4.89 21.67 -32.16
CA GLU A 11 -3.98 21.20 -33.22
C GLU A 11 -4.42 19.86 -33.82
N THR A 12 -4.86 18.92 -32.97
CA THR A 12 -5.29 17.59 -33.43
C THR A 12 -6.78 17.53 -33.80
N ARG A 13 -7.57 18.55 -33.46
CA ARG A 13 -9.03 18.58 -33.56
C ARG A 13 -9.71 17.46 -32.78
N ASP A 14 -9.08 17.03 -31.70
CA ASP A 14 -9.56 15.94 -30.83
C ASP A 14 -9.91 16.51 -29.45
N GLY A 15 -11.22 16.51 -29.13
CA GLY A 15 -11.73 16.97 -27.84
C GLY A 15 -11.32 16.11 -26.64
N ALA A 16 -10.81 14.89 -26.88
CA ALA A 16 -10.32 14.00 -25.81
C ALA A 16 -9.19 14.65 -25.00
N TRP A 17 -8.40 15.53 -25.59
CA TRP A 17 -7.36 16.28 -24.88
C TRP A 17 -7.90 17.23 -23.80
N CYS A 18 -9.17 17.60 -23.87
CA CYS A 18 -9.82 18.45 -22.85
C CYS A 18 -10.28 17.63 -21.62
N ASP A 19 -10.38 16.31 -21.74
CA ASP A 19 -10.72 15.42 -20.62
C ASP A 19 -9.45 14.81 -20.04
N ILE A 20 -9.09 15.22 -18.83
CA ILE A 20 -7.90 14.78 -18.10
C ILE A 20 -7.83 13.25 -17.87
N ASN A 21 -8.97 12.56 -18.00
CA ASN A 21 -9.05 11.10 -17.83
C ASN A 21 -8.77 10.34 -19.15
N GLN A 22 -8.76 11.03 -20.28
CA GLN A 22 -8.59 10.42 -21.60
C GLN A 22 -7.17 10.49 -22.15
N TYR A 23 -6.25 11.17 -21.45
CA TYR A 23 -4.84 11.19 -21.83
C TYR A 23 -3.92 10.91 -20.63
N LYS A 24 -2.78 10.32 -20.91
CA LYS A 24 -1.71 10.12 -19.91
C LYS A 24 -0.57 11.09 -20.14
N SER A 25 -0.10 11.72 -19.09
CA SER A 25 1.10 12.55 -19.13
C SER A 25 2.33 11.67 -19.02
N LEU A 26 3.26 11.81 -19.95
CA LEU A 26 4.53 11.07 -19.93
C LEU A 26 5.48 11.69 -18.90
N ILE A 27 6.03 10.86 -18.03
CA ILE A 27 7.08 11.23 -17.09
C ILE A 27 8.34 10.46 -17.43
N LEU A 28 9.48 11.18 -17.51
CA LEU A 28 10.75 10.61 -17.92
C LEU A 28 11.32 9.62 -16.91
N GLU A 29 11.13 9.88 -15.61
CA GLU A 29 11.73 9.11 -14.54
C GLU A 29 10.76 8.83 -13.39
N HIS A 30 10.87 7.65 -12.77
CA HIS A 30 10.06 7.27 -11.62
C HIS A 30 10.21 8.22 -10.43
N HIS A 31 11.40 8.78 -10.22
CA HIS A 31 11.64 9.76 -9.15
C HIS A 31 10.82 11.05 -9.36
N MET A 32 10.70 11.53 -10.60
CA MET A 32 9.84 12.67 -10.92
C MET A 32 8.36 12.36 -10.69
N ALA A 33 7.95 11.13 -11.00
CA ALA A 33 6.61 10.65 -10.69
C ALA A 33 6.38 10.64 -9.18
N ALA A 34 7.29 10.07 -8.41
CA ALA A 34 7.21 10.00 -6.95
C ALA A 34 7.02 11.38 -6.31
N ASN A 35 7.77 12.37 -6.79
CA ASN A 35 7.64 13.75 -6.32
C ASN A 35 6.28 14.37 -6.67
N ARG A 36 5.81 14.23 -7.91
CA ARG A 36 4.54 14.80 -8.36
C ARG A 36 3.31 14.17 -7.71
N PHE A 37 3.38 12.86 -7.39
CA PHE A 37 2.31 12.13 -6.72
C PHE A 37 2.34 12.22 -5.21
N GLY A 38 3.46 12.71 -4.64
CA GLY A 38 3.62 12.83 -3.20
C GLY A 38 3.85 11.49 -2.50
N PHE A 39 4.67 10.61 -3.12
CA PHE A 39 5.19 9.40 -2.48
C PHE A 39 6.73 9.34 -2.50
N LEU A 40 7.38 10.49 -2.67
CA LEU A 40 8.84 10.59 -2.73
C LEU A 40 9.54 10.05 -1.49
N GLU A 41 8.99 10.33 -0.30
CA GLU A 41 9.54 9.90 0.98
C GLU A 41 9.56 8.37 1.13
N LEU A 42 8.56 7.67 0.56
CA LEU A 42 8.55 6.22 0.47
C LEU A 42 9.54 5.71 -0.59
N TYR A 43 9.60 6.39 -1.72
CA TYR A 43 10.37 5.93 -2.89
C TYR A 43 11.87 6.08 -2.71
N THR A 44 12.35 7.21 -2.19
CA THR A 44 13.77 7.56 -2.12
C THR A 44 14.61 6.52 -1.36
N PRO A 45 14.31 6.15 -0.10
CA PRO A 45 15.14 5.21 0.64
C PRO A 45 15.21 3.83 0.00
N LEU A 46 14.16 3.39 -0.70
CA LEU A 46 14.13 2.11 -1.40
C LEU A 46 14.91 2.16 -2.71
N ASN A 47 14.83 3.28 -3.44
CA ASN A 47 15.53 3.45 -4.72
C ASN A 47 17.07 3.54 -4.56
N GLU A 48 17.56 3.95 -3.40
CA GLU A 48 18.99 3.98 -3.07
C GLU A 48 19.58 2.57 -2.87
N VAL A 49 18.74 1.56 -2.66
CA VAL A 49 19.16 0.17 -2.47
C VAL A 49 18.88 -0.63 -3.73
N SER A 50 19.91 -0.97 -4.48
CA SER A 50 19.82 -1.66 -5.79
C SER A 50 18.98 -2.95 -5.75
N ALA A 51 18.94 -3.63 -4.61
CA ALA A 51 18.15 -4.84 -4.42
C ALA A 51 16.64 -4.63 -4.52
N PHE A 52 16.14 -3.39 -4.37
CA PHE A 52 14.73 -3.08 -4.50
C PHE A 52 14.34 -2.53 -5.89
N ASN A 53 15.30 -2.23 -6.77
CA ASN A 53 15.04 -1.52 -8.03
C ASN A 53 13.91 -2.12 -8.88
N THR A 54 13.88 -3.45 -9.04
CA THR A 54 12.83 -4.12 -9.82
C THR A 54 11.52 -4.16 -9.03
N SER A 55 11.56 -4.65 -7.80
CA SER A 55 10.36 -4.82 -6.95
C SER A 55 9.72 -3.49 -6.55
N LEU A 56 10.48 -2.40 -6.53
CA LEU A 56 9.97 -1.05 -6.33
C LEU A 56 9.21 -0.52 -7.56
N ARG A 57 9.61 -0.93 -8.77
CA ARG A 57 8.95 -0.49 -10.01
C ARG A 57 7.67 -1.26 -10.29
N ASP A 58 7.63 -2.53 -9.96
CA ASP A 58 6.46 -3.41 -10.18
C ASP A 58 5.55 -3.57 -8.96
N GLY A 59 5.88 -2.93 -7.83
CA GLY A 59 5.08 -2.98 -6.60
C GLY A 59 5.11 -4.32 -5.89
N SER A 60 6.14 -5.16 -6.12
CA SER A 60 6.24 -6.51 -5.56
C SER A 60 7.02 -6.60 -4.25
N ILE A 61 7.41 -5.47 -3.64
CA ILE A 61 8.01 -5.48 -2.29
C ILE A 61 6.97 -6.07 -1.32
N PRO A 62 7.24 -7.21 -0.67
CA PRO A 62 6.23 -7.97 0.07
C PRO A 62 5.51 -7.17 1.14
N GLU A 63 6.24 -6.38 1.94
CA GLU A 63 5.72 -5.59 3.04
C GLU A 63 4.75 -4.51 2.53
N LEU A 64 5.14 -3.80 1.47
CA LEU A 64 4.30 -2.78 0.83
C LEU A 64 3.10 -3.41 0.12
N SER A 65 3.33 -4.54 -0.58
CA SER A 65 2.27 -5.27 -1.29
C SER A 65 1.21 -5.81 -0.32
N PHE A 66 1.61 -6.32 0.84
CA PHE A 66 0.70 -6.77 1.88
C PHE A 66 -0.17 -5.62 2.40
N LEU A 67 0.44 -4.50 2.76
CA LEU A 67 -0.28 -3.32 3.25
C LEU A 67 -1.29 -2.78 2.20
N ALA A 68 -0.89 -2.76 0.93
CA ALA A 68 -1.75 -2.22 -0.11
C ALA A 68 -2.86 -3.19 -0.58
N LYS A 69 -2.56 -4.50 -0.65
CA LYS A 69 -3.50 -5.49 -1.22
C LYS A 69 -4.37 -6.18 -0.18
N VAL A 70 -3.96 -6.14 1.10
CA VAL A 70 -4.73 -6.76 2.19
C VAL A 70 -5.26 -5.70 3.14
N ILE A 71 -4.40 -4.83 3.64
CA ILE A 71 -4.80 -3.88 4.69
C ILE A 71 -5.60 -2.69 4.13
N SER A 72 -5.19 -2.10 2.98
CA SER A 72 -5.98 -0.99 2.41
C SER A 72 -7.41 -1.40 2.05
N PRO A 73 -7.69 -2.54 1.39
CA PRO A 73 -9.04 -3.03 1.19
C PRO A 73 -9.80 -3.32 2.50
N LEU A 74 -9.13 -3.85 3.52
CA LEU A 74 -9.74 -4.09 4.83
C LEU A 74 -10.21 -2.78 5.48
N VAL A 75 -9.36 -1.75 5.47
CA VAL A 75 -9.69 -0.42 5.99
C VAL A 75 -10.84 0.21 5.21
N GLN A 76 -10.85 0.09 3.89
CA GLN A 76 -11.93 0.59 3.03
C GLN A 76 -13.25 -0.13 3.31
N ALA A 77 -13.23 -1.46 3.42
CA ALA A 77 -14.42 -2.26 3.74
C ALA A 77 -14.99 -1.88 5.10
N TYR A 78 -14.14 -1.75 6.12
CA TYR A 78 -14.56 -1.35 7.46
C TYR A 78 -15.18 0.05 7.50
N LYS A 79 -14.55 1.03 6.82
CA LYS A 79 -15.07 2.41 6.72
C LYS A 79 -16.38 2.50 5.93
N ALA A 80 -16.66 1.53 5.07
CA ALA A 80 -17.89 1.43 4.31
C ALA A 80 -18.96 0.59 5.02
N ASP A 81 -18.76 0.20 6.30
CA ASP A 81 -19.64 -0.70 7.07
C ASP A 81 -19.97 -2.00 6.32
N ASN A 82 -19.00 -2.52 5.53
CA ASN A 82 -19.14 -3.74 4.74
C ASN A 82 -18.53 -4.94 5.48
N ASP A 83 -19.24 -5.45 6.47
CA ASP A 83 -18.79 -6.57 7.32
C ASP A 83 -18.53 -7.86 6.51
N PHE A 84 -19.26 -8.05 5.41
CA PHE A 84 -19.05 -9.22 4.54
C PHE A 84 -17.66 -9.21 3.90
N GLU A 85 -17.25 -8.07 3.36
CA GLU A 85 -15.92 -7.94 2.74
C GLU A 85 -14.81 -7.96 3.80
N VAL A 86 -15.03 -7.35 4.97
CA VAL A 86 -14.12 -7.47 6.12
C VAL A 86 -13.90 -8.94 6.48
N LEU A 87 -14.98 -9.70 6.67
CA LEU A 87 -14.91 -11.12 7.01
C LEU A 87 -14.21 -11.94 5.93
N LYS A 88 -14.47 -11.66 4.66
CA LYS A 88 -13.87 -12.32 3.53
C LYS A 88 -12.34 -12.13 3.50
N ILE A 89 -11.86 -10.90 3.72
CA ILE A 89 -10.43 -10.59 3.77
C ILE A 89 -9.77 -11.29 4.97
N VAL A 90 -10.37 -11.18 6.15
CA VAL A 90 -9.86 -11.83 7.37
C VAL A 90 -9.82 -13.35 7.19
N LYS A 91 -10.86 -13.95 6.61
CA LYS A 91 -10.92 -15.39 6.34
C LYS A 91 -9.81 -15.85 5.37
N ALA A 92 -9.47 -15.02 4.40
CA ALA A 92 -8.45 -15.36 3.40
C ALA A 92 -7.01 -15.28 3.95
N TYR A 93 -6.74 -14.37 4.89
CA TYR A 93 -5.37 -14.02 5.27
C TYR A 93 -5.03 -14.20 6.75
N SER A 94 -6.03 -14.31 7.65
CA SER A 94 -5.80 -14.39 9.08
C SER A 94 -5.54 -15.81 9.56
N PRO A 95 -4.47 -16.05 10.32
CA PRO A 95 -4.21 -17.34 10.95
C PRO A 95 -5.22 -17.66 12.08
N LEU A 96 -5.94 -16.66 12.56
CA LEU A 96 -7.01 -16.83 13.56
C LEU A 96 -8.24 -17.53 12.98
N MET A 97 -8.42 -17.52 11.66
CA MET A 97 -9.51 -18.19 10.93
C MET A 97 -9.16 -19.64 10.53
N ASP A 98 -8.05 -20.21 11.02
CA ASP A 98 -7.70 -21.59 10.72
C ASP A 98 -8.68 -22.56 11.41
N SER A 99 -9.61 -23.09 10.62
CA SER A 99 -10.68 -24.01 11.07
C SER A 99 -10.13 -25.31 11.71
N LYS A 100 -8.88 -25.69 11.41
CA LYS A 100 -8.22 -26.86 12.04
C LYS A 100 -7.98 -26.69 13.54
N LYS A 101 -7.97 -25.44 14.02
CA LYS A 101 -7.80 -25.10 15.44
C LYS A 101 -9.13 -25.02 16.18
N TRP A 102 -10.26 -25.12 15.50
CA TRP A 102 -11.59 -24.96 16.10
C TRP A 102 -12.19 -26.34 16.40
N LEU A 103 -11.90 -26.84 17.59
CA LEU A 103 -12.34 -28.16 18.03
C LEU A 103 -13.79 -28.16 18.55
N SER A 104 -14.30 -26.98 18.95
CA SER A 104 -15.64 -26.83 19.51
C SER A 104 -16.30 -25.52 19.07
N LEU A 105 -17.63 -25.40 19.28
CA LEU A 105 -18.38 -24.16 19.06
C LEU A 105 -17.88 -23.01 19.97
N ALA A 106 -17.44 -23.36 21.19
CA ALA A 106 -16.87 -22.36 22.11
C ALA A 106 -15.54 -21.80 21.59
N ASP A 107 -14.68 -22.62 20.98
CA ASP A 107 -13.42 -22.18 20.36
C ASP A 107 -13.70 -21.26 19.17
N GLN A 108 -14.73 -21.56 18.37
CA GLN A 108 -15.14 -20.72 17.25
C GLN A 108 -15.62 -19.33 17.73
N ALA A 109 -16.48 -19.30 18.75
CA ALA A 109 -16.98 -18.02 19.29
C ALA A 109 -15.82 -17.18 19.85
N LYS A 110 -14.87 -17.80 20.55
CA LYS A 110 -13.71 -17.13 21.10
C LYS A 110 -12.79 -16.60 19.99
N ALA A 111 -12.56 -17.37 18.92
CA ALA A 111 -11.76 -16.94 17.77
C ALA A 111 -12.40 -15.76 17.06
N LEU A 112 -13.71 -15.77 16.84
CA LEU A 112 -14.45 -14.64 16.24
C LEU A 112 -14.34 -13.38 17.08
N GLN A 113 -14.49 -13.49 18.40
CA GLN A 113 -14.33 -12.35 19.32
C GLN A 113 -12.91 -11.79 19.32
N GLN A 114 -11.89 -12.65 19.23
CA GLN A 114 -10.49 -12.22 19.09
C GLN A 114 -10.26 -11.48 17.78
N ILE A 115 -10.83 -11.95 16.67
CA ILE A 115 -10.74 -11.31 15.35
C ILE A 115 -11.41 -9.94 15.39
N GLU A 116 -12.63 -9.85 15.91
CA GLU A 116 -13.38 -8.60 16.03
C GLU A 116 -12.55 -7.57 16.82
N SER A 117 -12.07 -7.96 18.00
CA SER A 117 -11.22 -7.08 18.82
C SER A 117 -9.93 -6.68 18.13
N ALA A 118 -9.30 -7.57 17.35
CA ALA A 118 -8.08 -7.28 16.62
C ALA A 118 -8.33 -6.30 15.46
N VAL A 119 -9.43 -6.48 14.71
CA VAL A 119 -9.86 -5.55 13.65
C VAL A 119 -10.19 -4.19 14.24
N GLU A 120 -10.97 -4.13 15.31
CA GLU A 120 -11.28 -2.86 15.99
C GLU A 120 -10.02 -2.13 16.48
N ASN A 121 -9.06 -2.86 17.06
CA ASN A 121 -7.80 -2.27 17.52
C ASN A 121 -7.00 -1.69 16.34
N LEU A 122 -6.95 -2.38 15.22
CA LEU A 122 -6.32 -1.88 14.01
C LEU A 122 -7.04 -0.61 13.51
N MET A 123 -8.38 -0.61 13.48
CA MET A 123 -9.17 0.53 12.98
C MET A 123 -9.12 1.76 13.88
N LYS A 124 -8.80 1.61 15.17
CA LYS A 124 -8.57 2.75 16.08
C LYS A 124 -7.46 3.68 15.59
N LEU A 125 -6.51 3.19 14.79
CA LEU A 125 -5.45 4.01 14.21
C LEU A 125 -5.97 5.12 13.27
N TRP A 126 -7.16 4.93 12.68
CA TRP A 126 -7.81 5.92 11.81
C TRP A 126 -8.93 6.71 12.50
N LYS A 127 -9.06 6.56 13.81
CA LYS A 127 -10.07 7.31 14.58
C LYS A 127 -9.75 8.81 14.56
N ASP A 128 -10.78 9.62 14.63
CA ASP A 128 -10.68 11.08 14.68
C ASP A 128 -9.90 11.71 13.51
N ASN A 129 -9.99 11.10 12.32
CA ASN A 129 -9.25 11.47 11.09
C ASN A 129 -7.72 11.37 11.24
N ALA A 130 -7.22 10.58 12.19
CA ALA A 130 -5.81 10.29 12.27
C ALA A 130 -5.32 9.54 11.02
N ILE A 131 -4.09 9.80 10.62
CA ILE A 131 -3.42 9.11 9.52
C ILE A 131 -2.23 8.37 10.12
N PRO A 132 -2.33 7.05 10.35
CA PRO A 132 -1.22 6.28 10.88
C PRO A 132 -0.08 6.17 9.88
N THR A 133 1.13 5.90 10.36
CA THR A 133 2.23 5.47 9.51
C THR A 133 2.07 3.99 9.13
N CYS A 134 2.75 3.56 8.07
CA CYS A 134 2.77 2.13 7.72
C CYS A 134 3.38 1.28 8.85
N LEU A 135 4.34 1.82 9.62
CA LEU A 135 4.91 1.14 10.80
C LEU A 135 3.89 0.95 11.90
N ASP A 136 3.06 1.96 12.19
CA ASP A 136 2.01 1.85 13.22
C ASP A 136 1.01 0.76 12.88
N VAL A 137 0.66 0.66 11.59
CA VAL A 137 -0.22 -0.40 11.08
C VAL A 137 0.41 -1.78 11.28
N LEU A 138 1.69 -1.95 10.92
CA LEU A 138 2.41 -3.22 11.09
C LEU A 138 2.55 -3.59 12.57
N ARG A 139 2.83 -2.64 13.46
CA ARG A 139 2.88 -2.86 14.92
C ARG A 139 1.53 -3.35 15.46
N SER A 140 0.45 -2.68 15.10
CA SER A 140 -0.89 -3.09 15.52
C SER A 140 -1.24 -4.51 15.06
N ILE A 141 -0.81 -4.91 13.85
CA ILE A 141 -1.00 -6.26 13.34
C ILE A 141 -0.14 -7.27 14.11
N GLN A 142 1.11 -6.93 14.42
CA GLN A 142 2.02 -7.77 15.21
C GLN A 142 1.47 -7.99 16.63
N ASP A 143 1.05 -6.94 17.31
CA ASP A 143 0.53 -6.96 18.68
C ASP A 143 -0.75 -7.80 18.79
N THR A 144 -1.62 -7.74 17.78
CA THR A 144 -2.90 -8.47 17.79
C THR A 144 -2.81 -9.86 17.19
N GLY A 145 -1.78 -10.16 16.41
CA GLY A 145 -1.67 -11.40 15.64
C GLY A 145 -2.77 -11.57 14.59
N LEU A 146 -3.42 -10.48 14.17
CA LEU A 146 -4.53 -10.50 13.20
C LEU A 146 -4.11 -11.15 11.87
N PHE A 147 -2.89 -10.86 11.42
CA PHE A 147 -2.29 -11.46 10.22
C PHE A 147 -0.91 -11.99 10.55
N LYS A 148 -0.49 -13.02 9.80
CA LYS A 148 0.88 -13.53 9.91
C LYS A 148 1.81 -12.58 9.16
N LEU A 149 2.77 -12.00 9.85
CA LEU A 149 3.86 -11.22 9.28
C LEU A 149 5.09 -12.10 9.01
N ASP A 150 5.92 -11.65 8.07
CA ASP A 150 7.22 -12.28 7.79
C ASP A 150 8.21 -11.90 8.90
N GLU A 151 9.18 -12.78 9.23
CA GLU A 151 10.21 -12.51 10.24
C GLU A 151 11.02 -11.23 9.97
N ARG A 152 11.10 -10.79 8.71
CA ARG A 152 11.72 -9.51 8.35
C ARG A 152 11.01 -8.31 8.94
N VAL A 153 9.69 -8.40 9.14
CA VAL A 153 8.92 -7.31 9.74
C VAL A 153 9.30 -7.12 11.19
N ASP A 154 9.64 -8.20 11.93
CA ASP A 154 10.13 -8.12 13.30
C ASP A 154 11.42 -7.29 13.38
N ASN A 155 12.33 -7.47 12.42
CA ASN A 155 13.56 -6.67 12.32
C ASN A 155 13.28 -5.20 11.94
N ILE A 156 12.28 -4.95 11.10
CA ILE A 156 11.87 -3.60 10.71
C ILE A 156 11.24 -2.86 11.90
N LEU A 157 10.47 -3.55 12.73
CA LEU A 157 9.76 -2.97 13.88
C LEU A 157 10.63 -2.86 15.14
N SER A 158 11.74 -3.61 15.21
CA SER A 158 12.71 -3.54 16.31
C SER A 158 13.45 -2.20 16.33
N ASP A 159 14.02 -1.85 17.47
CA ASP A 159 14.88 -0.67 17.58
C ASP A 159 16.09 -0.77 16.65
N PRO A 160 16.49 0.35 16.01
CA PRO A 160 17.65 0.36 15.14
C PRO A 160 18.93 -0.04 15.88
N VAL A 161 19.71 -0.93 15.29
CA VAL A 161 21.02 -1.33 15.81
C VAL A 161 22.14 -0.62 15.03
N ILE A 162 23.34 -0.50 15.65
CA ILE A 162 24.46 0.28 15.09
C ILE A 162 24.92 -0.26 13.72
N GLU A 163 24.83 -1.57 13.50
CA GLU A 163 25.18 -2.24 12.25
C GLU A 163 23.95 -2.84 11.55
N GLU A 164 22.89 -2.05 11.42
CA GLU A 164 21.67 -2.51 10.77
C GLU A 164 21.91 -2.77 9.27
N PRO A 165 21.40 -3.90 8.72
CA PRO A 165 21.44 -4.14 7.28
C PRO A 165 20.75 -3.01 6.50
N ILE A 166 21.44 -2.46 5.50
CA ILE A 166 20.95 -1.32 4.70
C ILE A 166 19.53 -1.53 4.15
N ARG A 167 19.16 -2.78 3.85
CA ARG A 167 17.82 -3.14 3.39
C ARG A 167 16.75 -2.94 4.45
N ILE A 168 17.07 -3.26 5.71
CA ILE A 168 16.14 -3.10 6.84
C ILE A 168 15.96 -1.61 7.14
N ALA A 169 17.07 -0.86 7.19
CA ALA A 169 17.04 0.59 7.37
C ALA A 169 16.22 1.29 6.28
N ALA A 170 16.40 0.91 5.00
CA ALA A 170 15.65 1.46 3.89
C ALA A 170 14.15 1.14 3.99
N LEU A 171 13.78 -0.09 4.33
CA LEU A 171 12.37 -0.47 4.53
C LEU A 171 11.76 0.25 5.73
N ARG A 172 12.47 0.36 6.84
CA ARG A 172 11.99 1.11 8.01
C ARG A 172 11.72 2.57 7.67
N ASN A 173 12.66 3.23 6.97
CA ASN A 173 12.50 4.62 6.54
C ASN A 173 11.31 4.76 5.56
N ALA A 174 11.19 3.86 4.59
CA ALA A 174 10.08 3.89 3.64
C ALA A 174 8.72 3.62 4.30
N LEU A 175 8.66 2.80 5.35
CA LEU A 175 7.43 2.48 6.08
C LEU A 175 7.08 3.49 7.17
N SER A 176 7.98 4.44 7.50
CA SER A 176 7.71 5.52 8.45
C SER A 176 6.76 6.59 7.91
N VAL A 177 6.44 6.53 6.61
CA VAL A 177 5.53 7.48 5.96
C VAL A 177 4.05 7.23 6.32
N PRO A 178 3.19 8.25 6.18
CA PRO A 178 1.75 8.09 6.30
C PRO A 178 1.19 6.99 5.37
N PHE A 179 0.21 6.23 5.83
CA PHE A 179 -0.41 5.14 5.06
C PHE A 179 -0.97 5.61 3.71
N THR A 180 -1.47 6.85 3.63
CA THR A 180 -1.94 7.46 2.39
C THR A 180 -0.84 7.63 1.34
N THR A 181 0.42 7.74 1.74
CA THR A 181 1.57 7.79 0.82
C THR A 181 1.78 6.45 0.11
N LEU A 182 1.57 5.36 0.82
CA LEU A 182 1.58 4.01 0.24
C LEU A 182 0.46 3.83 -0.80
N GLU A 183 -0.75 4.30 -0.50
CA GLU A 183 -1.87 4.23 -1.44
C GLU A 183 -1.57 4.98 -2.76
N LYS A 184 -0.95 6.14 -2.68
CA LYS A 184 -0.49 6.89 -3.85
C LYS A 184 0.57 6.13 -4.66
N TYR A 185 1.54 5.53 -3.98
CA TYR A 185 2.56 4.70 -4.63
C TYR A 185 1.93 3.51 -5.35
N PHE A 186 1.00 2.78 -4.69
CA PHE A 186 0.33 1.64 -5.32
C PHE A 186 -0.57 2.04 -6.48
N ALA A 187 -1.29 3.15 -6.39
CA ALA A 187 -2.04 3.69 -7.51
C ALA A 187 -1.14 3.96 -8.72
N TYR A 188 0.09 4.42 -8.48
CA TYR A 188 1.07 4.65 -9.54
C TYR A 188 1.57 3.34 -10.17
N VAL A 189 2.02 2.35 -9.38
CA VAL A 189 2.60 1.11 -9.91
C VAL A 189 1.56 0.16 -10.51
N THR A 190 0.28 0.30 -10.18
CA THR A 190 -0.83 -0.45 -10.78
C THR A 190 -1.44 0.24 -11.99
N ASP A 191 -0.79 1.28 -12.52
CA ASP A 191 -1.22 2.09 -13.67
C ASP A 191 -2.61 2.74 -13.52
N ASN A 192 -3.08 2.88 -12.27
CA ASN A 192 -4.31 3.57 -11.91
C ASN A 192 -4.12 5.08 -11.78
N THR A 193 -3.18 5.64 -12.55
CA THR A 193 -2.89 7.07 -12.57
C THR A 193 -2.87 7.61 -14.00
N ARG A 194 -3.03 8.91 -14.13
CA ARG A 194 -2.95 9.62 -15.41
C ARG A 194 -1.51 9.76 -15.96
N PHE A 195 -0.53 9.18 -15.29
CA PHE A 195 0.87 9.30 -15.68
C PHE A 195 1.41 7.94 -16.10
N ALA A 196 2.24 7.94 -17.12
CA ALA A 196 2.96 6.77 -17.58
C ALA A 196 4.45 7.09 -17.72
N THR A 197 5.31 6.10 -17.50
CA THR A 197 6.72 6.24 -17.82
C THR A 197 6.95 5.98 -19.29
N HIS A 198 7.99 6.60 -19.87
CA HIS A 198 8.38 6.38 -21.26
C HIS A 198 8.62 4.89 -21.59
N GLN A 199 9.07 4.10 -20.61
CA GLN A 199 9.25 2.66 -20.77
C GLN A 199 7.94 1.87 -20.81
N GLY A 200 6.91 2.32 -20.08
CA GLY A 200 5.59 1.69 -20.07
C GLY A 200 4.76 1.94 -21.33
N VAL A 201 5.14 2.93 -22.14
CA VAL A 201 4.44 3.27 -23.39
C VAL A 201 5.13 2.66 -24.62
N LYS A 202 6.44 2.32 -24.52
CA LYS A 202 7.14 1.61 -25.58
C LYS A 202 6.58 0.19 -25.74
N GLY A 203 5.84 -0.03 -26.81
CA GLY A 203 5.26 -1.34 -27.15
C GLY A 203 3.73 -1.34 -27.18
N LEU A 204 3.09 -0.18 -27.08
CA LEU A 204 1.65 -0.01 -27.29
C LEU A 204 1.30 0.43 -28.73
N GLU A 205 2.29 0.42 -29.65
CA GLU A 205 2.10 0.68 -31.09
C GLU A 205 1.78 -0.62 -31.83
#